data_9e37dcd9426e3584c7f9dd3b0aea486c
#
_entry.id   9e37dcd9426e3584c7f9dd3b0aea486c
#
_cell.length_a   1.000
_cell.length_b   1.000
_cell.length_c   1.000
_cell.angle_alpha   90.00
_cell.angle_beta   90.00
_cell.angle_gamma   90.00
#
_symmetry.space_group_name_H-M   'P 1'
#
loop_
_entity.id
_entity.type
_entity.pdbx_description
1 polymer ?
#
loop_
_entity_poly.entity_id
_entity_poly.type
_entity_poly.pdbx_seq_one_letter_code
_entity_poly.pdbx_strand_id
1 'polypeptide(L)'
;MTLRIVELIVGDDPDAWRDAGFVVDDAGCAQVSTVRFRFVGSDGPRGIRSWGVAGIDSSSVDGLAGEFLEPVDVAPTAHPNTTTLLDHVVVATPDIDRTIGAFVASGCEPRRERTGGTEQHPLRQVFLRAGEVIVEVVGPPTPPARPEHRDRPASFWGLAFTVADLDACVSQLGEHCGAARDAVQPGRRIATLRHESLGISVPTAFMTP
;
A
#
# COMPACT_ATOMS: atom_id res chain seq x y z
N MET A 1 4.01 -1.63 22.25
CA MET A 1 3.02 -2.14 21.27
C MET A 1 3.41 -1.58 19.92
N THR A 2 3.24 -2.33 18.83
CA THR A 2 3.64 -1.90 17.47
C THR A 2 2.48 -2.13 16.54
N LEU A 3 2.10 -1.12 15.77
CA LEU A 3 1.07 -1.21 14.73
C LEU A 3 1.40 -2.33 13.75
N ARG A 4 0.42 -3.16 13.46
CA ARG A 4 0.45 -4.16 12.39
C ARG A 4 -0.77 -3.98 11.50
N ILE A 5 -0.56 -3.96 10.20
CA ILE A 5 -1.63 -3.96 9.21
C ILE A 5 -2.08 -5.41 9.02
N VAL A 6 -3.36 -5.68 9.23
CA VAL A 6 -3.93 -7.03 9.10
C VAL A 6 -5.00 -7.12 8.00
N GLU A 7 -5.58 -5.98 7.61
CA GLU A 7 -6.53 -5.91 6.51
C GLU A 7 -6.41 -4.57 5.77
N LEU A 8 -6.68 -4.58 4.46
CA LEU A 8 -6.95 -3.39 3.66
C LEU A 8 -8.30 -3.54 2.97
N ILE A 9 -9.16 -2.52 3.10
CA ILE A 9 -10.47 -2.48 2.45
C ILE A 9 -10.35 -1.60 1.22
N VAL A 10 -10.61 -2.19 0.06
CA VAL A 10 -10.40 -1.56 -1.25
C VAL A 10 -11.72 -1.42 -1.99
N GLY A 11 -12.00 -0.21 -2.46
CA GLY A 11 -13.19 0.14 -3.22
C GLY A 11 -13.10 -0.23 -4.70
N ASP A 12 -12.80 -1.49 -4.99
CA ASP A 12 -12.70 -2.03 -6.34
C ASP A 12 -13.55 -3.29 -6.48
N ASP A 13 -13.85 -3.63 -7.73
CA ASP A 13 -14.48 -4.89 -8.07
C ASP A 13 -13.49 -6.06 -7.80
N PRO A 14 -13.91 -7.13 -7.10
CA PRO A 14 -13.10 -8.33 -6.92
C PRO A 14 -12.55 -8.93 -8.22
N ASP A 15 -13.33 -8.88 -9.32
CA ASP A 15 -12.93 -9.43 -10.61
C ASP A 15 -11.72 -8.67 -11.20
N ALA A 16 -11.64 -7.36 -11.01
CA ALA A 16 -10.48 -6.58 -11.45
C ALA A 16 -9.17 -7.07 -10.82
N TRP A 17 -9.22 -7.51 -9.56
CA TRP A 17 -8.05 -8.07 -8.87
C TRP A 17 -7.79 -9.53 -9.24
N ARG A 18 -8.83 -10.31 -9.60
CA ARG A 18 -8.66 -11.65 -10.22
C ARG A 18 -7.93 -11.53 -11.57
N ASP A 19 -8.32 -10.56 -12.39
CA ASP A 19 -7.68 -10.26 -13.67
C ASP A 19 -6.23 -9.80 -13.49
N ALA A 20 -5.91 -9.14 -12.38
CA ALA A 20 -4.54 -8.82 -11.97
C ALA A 20 -3.77 -10.04 -11.39
N GLY A 21 -4.35 -11.24 -11.45
CA GLY A 21 -3.71 -12.50 -11.05
C GLY A 21 -3.69 -12.76 -9.55
N PHE A 22 -4.56 -12.13 -8.77
CA PHE A 22 -4.77 -12.50 -7.38
C PHE A 22 -5.82 -13.61 -7.25
N VAL A 23 -5.62 -14.52 -6.33
CA VAL A 23 -6.69 -15.44 -5.89
C VAL A 23 -7.61 -14.67 -4.96
N VAL A 24 -8.83 -14.44 -5.41
CA VAL A 24 -9.88 -13.76 -4.64
C VAL A 24 -11.04 -14.72 -4.45
N ASP A 25 -11.42 -14.94 -3.21
CA ASP A 25 -12.52 -15.85 -2.85
C ASP A 25 -13.91 -15.29 -3.22
N ASP A 26 -14.96 -16.08 -2.95
CA ASP A 26 -16.36 -15.71 -3.24
C ASP A 26 -16.87 -14.58 -2.33
N ALA A 27 -16.20 -14.32 -1.20
CA ALA A 27 -16.49 -13.19 -0.32
C ALA A 27 -15.78 -11.89 -0.77
N GLY A 28 -15.04 -11.93 -1.88
CA GLY A 28 -14.29 -10.79 -2.40
C GLY A 28 -12.99 -10.53 -1.61
N CYS A 29 -12.41 -11.56 -1.01
CA CYS A 29 -11.18 -11.42 -0.23
C CYS A 29 -9.99 -12.12 -0.88
N ALA A 30 -8.80 -11.50 -0.77
CA ALA A 30 -7.52 -12.12 -1.09
C ALA A 30 -6.60 -12.09 0.12
N GLN A 31 -5.89 -13.20 0.37
CA GLN A 31 -4.90 -13.28 1.44
C GLN A 31 -3.50 -13.18 0.87
N VAL A 32 -2.77 -12.13 1.23
CA VAL A 32 -1.39 -11.89 0.81
C VAL A 32 -0.50 -11.90 2.06
N SER A 33 0.18 -13.01 2.31
CA SER A 33 0.91 -13.23 3.57
C SER A 33 0.02 -12.96 4.79
N THR A 34 0.41 -12.06 5.65
CA THR A 34 -0.31 -11.70 6.90
C THR A 34 -1.42 -10.65 6.70
N VAL A 35 -1.61 -10.14 5.47
CA VAL A 35 -2.58 -9.08 5.19
C VAL A 35 -3.72 -9.61 4.34
N ARG A 36 -4.95 -9.40 4.80
CA ARG A 36 -6.16 -9.65 4.03
C ARG A 36 -6.53 -8.41 3.22
N PHE A 37 -6.85 -8.58 1.96
CA PHE A 37 -7.47 -7.57 1.11
C PHE A 37 -8.96 -7.90 0.99
N ARG A 38 -9.82 -6.93 1.26
CA ARG A 38 -11.26 -7.07 1.08
C ARG A 38 -11.72 -6.07 0.02
N PHE A 39 -12.16 -6.58 -1.12
CA PHE A 39 -12.67 -5.80 -2.24
C PHE A 39 -14.17 -5.65 -2.08
N VAL A 40 -14.65 -4.42 -1.97
CA VAL A 40 -16.04 -4.12 -1.59
C VAL A 40 -16.86 -3.49 -2.72
N GLY A 41 -16.46 -3.77 -3.96
CA GLY A 41 -17.12 -3.26 -5.15
C GLY A 41 -16.80 -1.79 -5.44
N SER A 42 -17.22 -1.36 -6.62
CA SER A 42 -16.94 -0.03 -7.18
C SER A 42 -18.10 0.98 -7.04
N ASP A 43 -19.21 0.59 -6.42
CA ASP A 43 -20.41 1.44 -6.28
C ASP A 43 -20.27 2.56 -5.23
N GLY A 44 -19.14 2.63 -4.54
CA GLY A 44 -18.85 3.65 -3.53
C GLY A 44 -17.51 4.34 -3.77
N PRO A 45 -16.92 4.96 -2.72
CA PRO A 45 -15.60 5.57 -2.82
C PRO A 45 -14.56 4.57 -3.34
N ARG A 46 -13.75 5.01 -4.29
CA ARG A 46 -12.68 4.20 -4.90
C ARG A 46 -11.38 4.33 -4.09
N GLY A 47 -10.44 3.43 -4.34
CA GLY A 47 -9.15 3.41 -3.63
C GLY A 47 -9.17 2.58 -2.35
N ILE A 48 -8.14 2.70 -1.55
CA ILE A 48 -8.08 2.07 -0.22
C ILE A 48 -8.93 2.91 0.72
N ARG A 49 -10.05 2.35 1.18
CA ARG A 49 -11.06 3.06 1.99
C ARG A 49 -10.67 3.12 3.46
N SER A 50 -10.13 2.02 3.96
CA SER A 50 -9.75 1.87 5.37
C SER A 50 -8.83 0.68 5.56
N TRP A 51 -8.35 0.48 6.78
CA TRP A 51 -7.52 -0.63 7.17
C TRP A 51 -8.00 -1.31 8.44
N GLY A 52 -7.67 -2.59 8.59
CA GLY A 52 -7.70 -3.31 9.85
C GLY A 52 -6.31 -3.31 10.47
N VAL A 53 -6.22 -2.94 11.74
CA VAL A 53 -4.96 -2.83 12.47
C VAL A 53 -5.00 -3.58 13.80
N ALA A 54 -3.84 -4.05 14.23
CA ALA A 54 -3.61 -4.70 15.51
C ALA A 54 -2.41 -4.12 16.24
N GLY A 55 -2.31 -4.39 17.54
CA GLY A 55 -1.14 -4.07 18.36
C GLY A 55 -0.98 -2.61 18.76
N ILE A 56 -2.04 -1.81 18.66
CA ILE A 56 -2.08 -0.39 19.10
C ILE A 56 -3.41 -0.08 19.77
N ASP A 57 -3.48 1.07 20.47
CA ASP A 57 -4.67 1.47 21.22
C ASP A 57 -5.64 2.37 20.43
N SER A 58 -5.26 2.79 19.21
CA SER A 58 -6.08 3.60 18.33
C SER A 58 -6.09 3.04 16.92
N SER A 59 -7.27 2.82 16.36
CA SER A 59 -7.43 2.38 14.96
C SER A 59 -7.22 3.48 13.93
N SER A 60 -7.13 4.75 14.37
CA SER A 60 -6.91 5.91 13.49
C SER A 60 -5.51 6.48 13.71
N VAL A 61 -4.75 6.64 12.63
CA VAL A 61 -3.43 7.25 12.59
C VAL A 61 -3.46 8.41 11.60
N ASP A 62 -3.32 9.65 12.07
CA ASP A 62 -3.38 10.89 11.27
C ASP A 62 -4.61 10.97 10.34
N GLY A 63 -5.76 10.51 10.84
CA GLY A 63 -7.03 10.53 10.10
C GLY A 63 -7.25 9.38 9.11
N LEU A 64 -6.29 8.46 8.97
CA LEU A 64 -6.53 7.21 8.24
C LEU A 64 -7.57 6.37 9.01
N ALA A 65 -8.72 6.14 8.37
CA ALA A 65 -9.82 5.39 8.98
C ALA A 65 -9.45 3.91 9.14
N GLY A 66 -9.81 3.32 10.28
CA GLY A 66 -9.50 1.92 10.53
C GLY A 66 -10.33 1.27 11.63
N GLU A 67 -10.17 -0.03 11.74
CA GLU A 67 -10.80 -0.88 12.74
C GLU A 67 -9.74 -1.71 13.46
N PHE A 68 -10.00 -2.08 14.72
CA PHE A 68 -9.19 -3.09 15.39
C PHE A 68 -9.60 -4.47 14.91
N LEU A 69 -8.63 -5.21 14.43
CA LEU A 69 -8.81 -6.61 14.03
C LEU A 69 -7.72 -7.48 14.65
N GLU A 70 -8.12 -8.65 15.13
CA GLU A 70 -7.15 -9.65 15.50
C GLU A 70 -6.50 -10.26 14.26
N PRO A 71 -5.17 -10.47 14.27
CA PRO A 71 -4.50 -11.17 13.20
C PRO A 71 -5.05 -12.59 13.07
N VAL A 72 -5.37 -12.98 11.85
CA VAL A 72 -5.82 -14.36 11.57
C VAL A 72 -4.62 -15.11 10.99
N ASP A 73 -4.33 -16.27 11.58
CA ASP A 73 -3.34 -17.19 11.03
C ASP A 73 -3.98 -17.94 9.86
N VAL A 74 -3.61 -17.53 8.65
CA VAL A 74 -4.15 -18.10 7.41
C VAL A 74 -3.02 -18.71 6.61
N ALA A 75 -3.27 -19.88 6.04
CA ALA A 75 -2.31 -20.54 5.17
C ALA A 75 -1.95 -19.62 3.97
N PRO A 76 -0.68 -19.58 3.55
CA PRO A 76 -0.26 -18.80 2.39
C PRO A 76 -1.04 -19.21 1.13
N THR A 77 -1.51 -18.22 0.38
CA THR A 77 -2.17 -18.43 -0.90
C THR A 77 -1.16 -18.24 -2.04
N ALA A 78 -1.10 -19.21 -2.95
CA ALA A 78 -0.30 -19.09 -4.16
C ALA A 78 -1.09 -18.28 -5.20
N HIS A 79 -0.64 -17.07 -5.51
CA HIS A 79 -1.25 -16.22 -6.51
C HIS A 79 -0.65 -16.47 -7.89
N PRO A 80 -1.46 -16.55 -8.97
CA PRO A 80 -0.97 -16.65 -10.35
C PRO A 80 0.09 -15.62 -10.72
N ASN A 81 -0.06 -14.37 -10.25
CA ASN A 81 0.92 -13.28 -10.46
C ASN A 81 2.18 -13.39 -9.58
N THR A 82 2.40 -14.54 -8.96
CA THR A 82 3.52 -14.85 -8.07
C THR A 82 3.69 -13.95 -6.84
N THR A 83 2.67 -13.18 -6.47
CA THR A 83 2.68 -12.32 -5.27
C THR A 83 2.85 -13.16 -4.00
N THR A 84 3.78 -12.74 -3.14
CA THR A 84 4.11 -13.42 -1.88
C THR A 84 3.79 -12.60 -0.65
N LEU A 85 3.97 -11.26 -0.71
CA LEU A 85 3.67 -10.39 0.43
C LEU A 85 3.35 -8.96 -0.01
N LEU A 86 2.69 -8.20 0.85
CA LEU A 86 2.58 -6.76 0.74
C LEU A 86 3.90 -6.14 1.20
N ASP A 87 4.67 -5.56 0.27
CA ASP A 87 5.95 -4.90 0.56
C ASP A 87 5.71 -3.59 1.31
N HIS A 88 4.91 -2.71 0.72
CA HIS A 88 4.53 -1.47 1.36
C HIS A 88 3.16 -0.94 0.93
N VAL A 89 2.54 -0.19 1.83
CA VAL A 89 1.40 0.69 1.55
C VAL A 89 1.89 2.13 1.53
N VAL A 90 1.47 2.88 0.52
CA VAL A 90 1.83 4.29 0.37
C VAL A 90 0.75 5.17 0.98
N VAL A 91 1.16 6.09 1.84
CA VAL A 91 0.33 7.08 2.50
C VAL A 91 0.76 8.47 2.07
N ALA A 92 -0.13 9.19 1.40
CA ALA A 92 0.07 10.57 0.99
C ALA A 92 -0.43 11.52 2.08
N THR A 93 0.35 12.57 2.36
CA THR A 93 0.02 13.55 3.38
C THR A 93 0.46 14.96 3.00
N PRO A 94 -0.29 16.01 3.38
CA PRO A 94 0.17 17.38 3.23
C PRO A 94 1.21 17.80 4.29
N ASP A 95 1.28 17.10 5.44
CA ASP A 95 2.22 17.38 6.53
C ASP A 95 2.92 16.08 6.95
N ILE A 96 4.09 15.88 6.37
CA ILE A 96 4.82 14.62 6.53
C ILE A 96 5.35 14.42 7.95
N ASP A 97 5.75 15.49 8.65
CA ASP A 97 6.28 15.38 10.01
C ASP A 97 5.16 15.02 11.01
N ARG A 98 3.97 15.59 10.84
CA ARG A 98 2.77 15.23 11.62
C ARG A 98 2.43 13.75 11.44
N THR A 99 2.37 13.29 10.19
CA THR A 99 2.02 11.89 9.88
C THR A 99 3.08 10.91 10.39
N ILE A 100 4.37 11.23 10.21
CA ILE A 100 5.47 10.41 10.79
C ILE A 100 5.33 10.34 12.31
N GLY A 101 5.09 11.48 12.97
CA GLY A 101 4.89 11.55 14.42
C GLY A 101 3.75 10.65 14.90
N ALA A 102 2.63 10.61 14.17
CA ALA A 102 1.49 9.75 14.47
C ALA A 102 1.83 8.25 14.32
N PHE A 103 2.55 7.87 13.25
CA PHE A 103 3.03 6.49 13.08
C PHE A 103 4.05 6.08 14.16
N VAL A 104 4.98 6.95 14.52
CA VAL A 104 5.95 6.68 15.59
C VAL A 104 5.24 6.52 16.94
N ALA A 105 4.26 7.35 17.24
CA ALA A 105 3.43 7.21 18.45
C ALA A 105 2.65 5.88 18.47
N SER A 106 2.36 5.32 17.30
CA SER A 106 1.74 3.99 17.13
C SER A 106 2.78 2.84 17.12
N GLY A 107 4.04 3.12 17.47
CA GLY A 107 5.11 2.14 17.61
C GLY A 107 5.75 1.71 16.30
N CYS A 108 5.52 2.45 15.20
CA CYS A 108 6.25 2.22 13.94
C CYS A 108 7.66 2.81 14.00
N GLU A 109 8.63 2.10 13.47
CA GLU A 109 10.03 2.53 13.47
C GLU A 109 10.42 3.12 12.11
N PRO A 110 10.90 4.38 12.03
CA PRO A 110 11.52 4.91 10.82
C PRO A 110 12.76 4.09 10.44
N ARG A 111 12.82 3.67 9.17
CA ARG A 111 13.91 2.84 8.64
C ARG A 111 14.78 3.55 7.63
N ARG A 112 14.15 4.36 6.80
CA ARG A 112 14.83 5.06 5.72
C ARG A 112 14.06 6.31 5.36
N GLU A 113 14.78 7.32 4.91
CA GLU A 113 14.24 8.53 4.32
C GLU A 113 14.93 8.82 3.00
N ARG A 114 14.20 9.41 2.06
CA ARG A 114 14.76 9.96 0.83
C ARG A 114 13.99 11.18 0.38
N THR A 115 14.64 12.00 -0.41
CA THR A 115 14.02 13.06 -1.20
C THR A 115 13.91 12.61 -2.65
N GLY A 116 12.85 13.04 -3.32
CA GLY A 116 12.54 12.72 -4.72
C GLY A 116 11.68 13.82 -5.33
N GLY A 117 10.92 13.47 -6.37
CA GLY A 117 10.11 14.41 -7.10
C GLY A 117 10.93 15.24 -8.10
N THR A 118 10.40 16.40 -8.49
CA THR A 118 11.05 17.36 -9.35
C THR A 118 11.39 18.63 -8.57
N GLU A 119 12.18 19.51 -9.13
CA GLU A 119 12.51 20.81 -8.51
C GLU A 119 11.25 21.64 -8.22
N GLN A 120 10.23 21.56 -9.10
CA GLN A 120 8.96 22.26 -8.93
C GLN A 120 8.01 21.55 -7.94
N HIS A 121 8.14 20.24 -7.80
CA HIS A 121 7.32 19.38 -6.94
C HIS A 121 8.22 18.42 -6.15
N PRO A 122 8.99 18.96 -5.20
CA PRO A 122 9.85 18.12 -4.36
C PRO A 122 8.99 17.23 -3.45
N LEU A 123 9.42 16.00 -3.32
CA LEU A 123 8.80 15.01 -2.44
C LEU A 123 9.78 14.51 -1.40
N ARG A 124 9.30 14.31 -0.20
CA ARG A 124 9.96 13.58 0.86
C ARG A 124 9.24 12.26 1.09
N GLN A 125 9.98 11.20 1.26
CA GLN A 125 9.46 9.84 1.46
C GLN A 125 10.15 9.26 2.69
N VAL A 126 9.33 8.79 3.64
CA VAL A 126 9.82 8.16 4.86
C VAL A 126 9.20 6.78 4.99
N PHE A 127 10.04 5.79 5.17
CA PHE A 127 9.67 4.38 5.25
C PHE A 127 9.68 3.95 6.72
N LEU A 128 8.51 3.59 7.25
CA LEU A 128 8.34 3.14 8.62
C LEU A 128 7.94 1.66 8.64
N ARG A 129 8.45 0.91 9.60
CA ARG A 129 8.07 -0.49 9.76
C ARG A 129 6.82 -0.62 10.62
N ALA A 130 5.80 -1.27 10.07
CA ALA A 130 4.52 -1.59 10.69
C ALA A 130 4.31 -3.13 10.70
N GLY A 131 4.97 -3.82 11.62
CA GLY A 131 5.03 -5.28 11.61
C GLY A 131 5.87 -5.79 10.44
N GLU A 132 5.29 -6.58 9.55
CA GLU A 132 5.95 -7.10 8.33
C GLU A 132 5.86 -6.13 7.15
N VAL A 133 4.88 -5.23 7.15
CA VAL A 133 4.62 -4.27 6.10
C VAL A 133 5.39 -2.97 6.34
N ILE A 134 5.85 -2.34 5.28
CA ILE A 134 6.36 -0.97 5.33
C ILE A 134 5.23 0.00 5.04
N VAL A 135 5.16 1.08 5.80
CA VAL A 135 4.36 2.27 5.45
C VAL A 135 5.30 3.28 4.82
N GLU A 136 5.08 3.59 3.55
CA GLU A 136 5.78 4.66 2.85
C GLU A 136 4.96 5.95 2.96
N VAL A 137 5.37 6.87 3.82
CA VAL A 137 4.74 8.19 3.95
C VAL A 137 5.36 9.14 2.94
N VAL A 138 4.52 9.72 2.08
CA VAL A 138 4.93 10.66 1.01
C VAL A 138 4.26 12.00 1.20
N GLY A 139 5.03 13.07 1.08
CA GLY A 139 4.50 14.43 1.16
C GLY A 139 5.51 15.48 0.72
N PRO A 140 5.11 16.76 0.70
CA PRO A 140 6.02 17.84 0.46
C PRO A 140 7.03 17.95 1.62
N PRO A 141 8.28 18.34 1.37
CA PRO A 141 9.28 18.53 2.45
C PRO A 141 8.93 19.67 3.40
N THR A 142 8.10 20.62 2.95
CA THR A 142 7.55 21.72 3.76
C THR A 142 6.04 21.71 3.61
N PRO A 143 5.28 21.66 4.71
CA PRO A 143 3.82 21.69 4.65
C PRO A 143 3.29 22.95 3.97
N PRO A 144 2.12 22.89 3.32
CA PRO A 144 1.45 24.05 2.76
C PRO A 144 1.24 25.16 3.80
N ALA A 145 1.44 26.40 3.42
CA ALA A 145 1.25 27.56 4.31
C ALA A 145 -0.20 27.75 4.73
N ARG A 146 -1.15 27.39 3.87
CA ARG A 146 -2.59 27.53 4.13
C ARG A 146 -3.10 26.41 5.02
N PRO A 147 -3.70 26.72 6.19
CA PRO A 147 -4.21 25.70 7.12
C PRO A 147 -5.17 24.72 6.46
N GLU A 148 -6.10 25.17 5.61
CA GLU A 148 -7.09 24.34 4.93
C GLU A 148 -6.47 23.27 3.99
N HIS A 149 -5.23 23.44 3.57
CA HIS A 149 -4.47 22.46 2.82
C HIS A 149 -3.58 21.60 3.72
N ARG A 150 -2.91 22.22 4.71
CA ARG A 150 -2.01 21.56 5.64
C ARG A 150 -2.72 20.61 6.59
N ASP A 151 -3.89 21.02 7.11
CA ASP A 151 -4.58 20.31 8.18
C ASP A 151 -5.47 19.16 7.68
N ARG A 152 -5.47 18.90 6.35
CA ARG A 152 -6.14 17.72 5.81
C ARG A 152 -5.48 16.43 6.34
N PRO A 153 -6.29 15.38 6.59
CA PRO A 153 -5.77 14.09 7.03
C PRO A 153 -4.84 13.46 5.98
N ALA A 154 -4.05 12.51 6.42
CA ALA A 154 -3.37 11.58 5.52
C ALA A 154 -4.39 10.71 4.77
N SER A 155 -3.99 10.18 3.63
CA SER A 155 -4.80 9.29 2.81
C SER A 155 -3.96 8.16 2.22
N PHE A 156 -4.57 6.99 2.04
CA PHE A 156 -3.93 5.92 1.29
C PHE A 156 -3.81 6.30 -0.18
N TRP A 157 -2.69 5.92 -0.81
CA TRP A 157 -2.44 6.25 -2.19
C TRP A 157 -2.15 5.04 -3.06
N GLY A 158 -1.31 4.10 -2.64
CA GLY A 158 -0.87 3.01 -3.49
C GLY A 158 -0.35 1.80 -2.74
N LEU A 159 -0.04 0.76 -3.49
CA LEU A 159 0.45 -0.53 -2.99
C LEU A 159 1.67 -1.00 -3.77
N ALA A 160 2.59 -1.67 -3.08
CA ALA A 160 3.62 -2.46 -3.72
C ALA A 160 3.64 -3.87 -3.13
N PHE A 161 3.73 -4.85 -4.01
CA PHE A 161 3.79 -6.25 -3.65
C PHE A 161 5.16 -6.84 -4.00
N THR A 162 5.70 -7.66 -3.13
CA THR A 162 6.83 -8.53 -3.48
C THR A 162 6.30 -9.77 -4.18
N VAL A 163 6.93 -10.13 -5.30
CA VAL A 163 6.63 -11.31 -6.10
C VAL A 163 7.82 -12.28 -6.09
N ALA A 164 7.54 -13.57 -6.15
CA ALA A 164 8.59 -14.58 -6.21
C ALA A 164 9.36 -14.54 -7.55
N ASP A 165 8.66 -14.21 -8.64
CA ASP A 165 9.22 -14.10 -10.00
C ASP A 165 8.59 -12.90 -10.71
N LEU A 166 9.35 -11.81 -10.85
CA LEU A 166 8.87 -10.58 -11.47
C LEU A 166 8.70 -10.73 -12.99
N ASP A 167 9.54 -11.52 -13.65
CA ASP A 167 9.45 -11.69 -15.10
C ASP A 167 8.23 -12.57 -15.45
N ALA A 168 7.94 -13.59 -14.65
CA ALA A 168 6.71 -14.38 -14.77
C ALA A 168 5.46 -13.52 -14.49
N CYS A 169 5.48 -12.69 -13.46
CA CYS A 169 4.40 -11.74 -13.14
C CYS A 169 4.12 -10.80 -14.32
N VAL A 170 5.15 -10.16 -14.87
CA VAL A 170 5.02 -9.25 -16.03
C VAL A 170 4.50 -10.00 -17.26
N SER A 171 5.01 -11.22 -17.51
CA SER A 171 4.56 -12.04 -18.64
C SER A 171 3.08 -12.41 -18.54
N GLN A 172 2.61 -12.78 -17.34
CA GLN A 172 1.22 -13.11 -17.09
C GLN A 172 0.28 -11.93 -17.30
N LEU A 173 0.68 -10.75 -16.78
CA LEU A 173 -0.13 -9.53 -16.88
C LEU A 173 -0.08 -8.89 -18.27
N GLY A 174 0.91 -9.22 -19.10
CA GLY A 174 1.00 -8.78 -20.48
C GLY A 174 0.92 -7.27 -20.64
N GLU A 175 -0.02 -6.81 -21.45
CA GLU A 175 -0.21 -5.37 -21.70
C GLU A 175 -0.65 -4.55 -20.47
N HIS A 176 -1.16 -5.21 -19.43
CA HIS A 176 -1.56 -4.55 -18.19
C HIS A 176 -0.40 -4.25 -17.24
N CYS A 177 0.82 -4.64 -17.59
CA CYS A 177 2.00 -4.34 -16.77
C CYS A 177 3.09 -3.65 -17.60
N GLY A 178 3.80 -2.73 -16.96
CA GLY A 178 4.99 -2.13 -17.54
C GLY A 178 6.16 -3.13 -17.52
N ALA A 179 7.17 -2.89 -18.36
CA ALA A 179 8.40 -3.68 -18.32
C ALA A 179 9.09 -3.55 -16.95
N ALA A 180 9.68 -4.65 -16.49
CA ALA A 180 10.49 -4.65 -15.29
C ALA A 180 11.76 -3.80 -15.49
N ARG A 181 12.08 -2.96 -14.51
CA ARG A 181 13.23 -2.05 -14.49
C ARG A 181 13.89 -2.05 -13.11
N ASP A 182 15.06 -1.50 -13.00
CA ASP A 182 15.70 -1.35 -11.70
C ASP A 182 14.85 -0.44 -10.78
N ALA A 183 14.70 -0.89 -9.54
CA ALA A 183 14.07 -0.08 -8.51
C ALA A 183 15.07 0.96 -7.96
N VAL A 184 14.55 1.95 -7.23
CA VAL A 184 15.42 2.91 -6.53
C VAL A 184 16.26 2.23 -5.44
N GLN A 185 15.75 1.16 -4.86
CA GLN A 185 16.50 0.33 -3.93
C GLN A 185 17.46 -0.58 -4.71
N PRO A 186 18.80 -0.46 -4.48
CA PRO A 186 19.77 -1.26 -5.20
C PRO A 186 19.52 -2.77 -5.07
N GLY A 187 19.68 -3.50 -6.17
CA GLY A 187 19.50 -4.94 -6.23
C GLY A 187 18.05 -5.39 -6.39
N ARG A 188 17.08 -4.49 -6.31
CA ARG A 188 15.66 -4.81 -6.57
C ARG A 188 15.21 -4.33 -7.94
N ARG A 189 14.25 -5.02 -8.53
CA ARG A 189 13.54 -4.63 -9.76
C ARG A 189 12.08 -4.34 -9.46
N ILE A 190 11.45 -3.52 -10.29
CA ILE A 190 10.05 -3.08 -10.14
C ILE A 190 9.36 -3.06 -11.49
N ALA A 191 8.09 -3.48 -11.52
CA ALA A 191 7.17 -3.29 -12.63
C ALA A 191 5.88 -2.63 -12.13
N THR A 192 5.36 -1.67 -12.87
CA THR A 192 4.15 -0.93 -12.48
C THR A 192 2.95 -1.51 -13.21
N LEU A 193 1.91 -1.84 -12.49
CA LEU A 193 0.61 -2.24 -13.05
C LEU A 193 -0.04 -1.05 -13.73
N ARG A 194 -0.55 -1.23 -14.93
CA ARG A 194 -1.45 -0.26 -15.59
C ARG A 194 -2.86 -0.45 -15.03
N HIS A 195 -2.99 -0.19 -13.75
CA HIS A 195 -4.11 -0.57 -12.92
C HIS A 195 -5.46 -0.10 -13.47
N GLU A 196 -5.53 1.08 -14.09
CA GLU A 196 -6.76 1.62 -14.69
C GLU A 196 -7.27 0.75 -15.84
N SER A 197 -6.37 0.09 -16.60
CA SER A 197 -6.75 -0.79 -17.70
C SER A 197 -7.47 -2.08 -17.25
N LEU A 198 -7.37 -2.42 -15.98
CA LEU A 198 -8.08 -3.51 -15.31
C LEU A 198 -9.26 -3.01 -14.45
N GLY A 199 -9.52 -1.70 -14.41
CA GLY A 199 -10.54 -1.13 -13.54
C GLY A 199 -10.13 -1.04 -12.06
N ILE A 200 -8.86 -1.26 -11.74
CA ILE A 200 -8.31 -1.07 -10.39
C ILE A 200 -8.07 0.41 -10.16
N SER A 201 -8.49 0.92 -9.00
CA SER A 201 -8.34 2.33 -8.64
C SER A 201 -7.06 2.65 -7.85
N VAL A 202 -6.38 1.62 -7.36
CA VAL A 202 -5.19 1.76 -6.51
C VAL A 202 -3.93 1.63 -7.36
N PRO A 203 -3.08 2.68 -7.45
CA PRO A 203 -1.76 2.56 -8.05
C PRO A 203 -0.98 1.40 -7.43
N THR A 204 -0.55 0.47 -8.28
CA THR A 204 0.02 -0.81 -7.82
C THR A 204 1.33 -1.11 -8.54
N ALA A 205 2.31 -1.63 -7.81
CA ALA A 205 3.57 -2.09 -8.35
C ALA A 205 3.94 -3.48 -7.82
N PHE A 206 4.71 -4.22 -8.61
CA PHE A 206 5.30 -5.50 -8.25
C PHE A 206 6.82 -5.38 -8.19
N MET A 207 7.45 -5.98 -7.18
CA MET A 207 8.88 -5.85 -6.91
C MET A 207 9.50 -7.22 -6.65
N THR A 208 10.79 -7.35 -6.97
CA THR A 208 11.59 -8.49 -6.47
C THR A 208 11.80 -8.37 -4.96
N PRO A 209 12.14 -9.46 -4.26
CA PRO A 209 12.51 -9.46 -2.84
C PRO A 209 13.66 -8.52 -2.51
#